data_c2a6a241c6f6ddc9b2583acde46f7572
#
_entry.id   c2a6a241c6f6ddc9b2583acde46f7572
#
_cell.length_a   1.000
_cell.length_b   1.000
_cell.length_c   1.000
_cell.angle_alpha   90.00
_cell.angle_beta   90.00
_cell.angle_gamma   90.00
#
_symmetry.space_group_name_H-M   'P 1'
#
loop_
_entity.id
_entity.type
_entity.pdbx_description
1 polymer ?
#
loop_
_entity_poly.entity_id
_entity_poly.type
_entity_poly.pdbx_seq_one_letter_code
_entity_poly.pdbx_strand_id
1 'polypeptide(L)'
;MPYGEYLPLRWLLEPLGASRLVGGSFEFWPGTGPRTIDLGPWGKAGMQICYEIVFSGEVTDPGQRPDYIFNPSNDGWFGRWGPPQHLAQARLRAVEEGLPVLRVTTTGISAVIDGRGVVRQHIAQHRAARIDALVPPPLPQTLFARLGNVLPVALGLLAIGVGLVARARLRR
;
A
#
# COMPACT_ATOMS: atom_id res chain seq x y z
N MET A 1 -11.69 -0.80 -4.23
CA MET A 1 -11.06 -1.93 -3.52
C MET A 1 -10.75 -3.01 -4.53
N PRO A 2 -9.47 -3.26 -4.85
CA PRO A 2 -9.09 -4.23 -5.86
C PRO A 2 -9.76 -5.59 -5.59
N TYR A 3 -10.15 -6.32 -6.62
CA TYR A 3 -10.92 -7.57 -6.57
C TYR A 3 -12.33 -7.49 -5.91
N GLY A 4 -12.69 -6.37 -5.29
CA GLY A 4 -14.05 -6.09 -4.85
C GLY A 4 -14.80 -5.18 -5.83
N GLU A 5 -14.04 -4.44 -6.66
CA GLU A 5 -14.56 -3.53 -7.68
C GLU A 5 -14.53 -4.16 -9.07
N TYR A 6 -13.55 -5.01 -9.34
CA TYR A 6 -13.45 -5.73 -10.60
C TYR A 6 -12.76 -7.10 -10.42
N LEU A 7 -13.14 -8.03 -11.26
CA LEU A 7 -12.49 -9.34 -11.35
C LEU A 7 -11.55 -9.35 -12.57
N PRO A 8 -10.22 -9.49 -12.39
CA PRO A 8 -9.31 -9.66 -13.52
C PRO A 8 -9.71 -10.87 -14.35
N LEU A 9 -9.61 -10.77 -15.68
CA LEU A 9 -10.00 -11.86 -16.60
C LEU A 9 -11.45 -12.34 -16.38
N ARG A 10 -12.36 -11.46 -16.08
CA ARG A 10 -13.78 -11.75 -15.81
C ARG A 10 -14.40 -12.67 -16.87
N TRP A 11 -14.10 -12.41 -18.14
CA TRP A 11 -14.57 -13.20 -19.28
C TRP A 11 -14.16 -14.69 -19.21
N LEU A 12 -13.04 -15.02 -18.54
CA LEU A 12 -12.53 -16.39 -18.37
C LEU A 12 -13.01 -17.01 -17.04
N LEU A 13 -13.07 -16.22 -15.99
CA LEU A 13 -13.32 -16.69 -14.62
C LEU A 13 -14.82 -16.81 -14.31
N GLU A 14 -15.65 -15.95 -14.88
CA GLU A 14 -17.10 -15.95 -14.67
C GLU A 14 -17.79 -17.25 -15.16
N PRO A 15 -17.45 -17.81 -16.34
CA PRO A 15 -17.98 -19.10 -16.79
C PRO A 15 -17.55 -20.29 -15.91
N LEU A 16 -16.44 -20.14 -15.17
CA LEU A 16 -15.92 -21.16 -14.23
C LEU A 16 -16.54 -21.06 -12.82
N GLY A 17 -17.56 -20.21 -12.64
CA GLY A 17 -18.24 -20.01 -11.36
C GLY A 17 -17.51 -19.07 -10.39
N ALA A 18 -16.38 -18.48 -10.78
CA ALA A 18 -15.63 -17.51 -9.97
C ALA A 18 -16.13 -16.07 -10.20
N SER A 19 -17.41 -15.84 -9.98
CA SER A 19 -18.02 -14.53 -10.20
C SER A 19 -17.61 -13.48 -9.15
N ARG A 20 -17.11 -13.90 -7.97
CA ARG A 20 -16.73 -13.02 -6.86
C ARG A 20 -15.59 -13.64 -6.04
N LEU A 21 -14.52 -12.88 -5.88
CA LEU A 21 -13.43 -13.23 -4.96
C LEU A 21 -13.63 -12.62 -3.56
N VAL A 22 -14.55 -11.68 -3.42
CA VAL A 22 -14.92 -11.05 -2.15
C VAL A 22 -16.38 -11.36 -1.87
N GLY A 23 -16.67 -12.01 -0.75
CA GLY A 23 -18.03 -12.29 -0.30
C GLY A 23 -18.78 -11.01 0.06
N GLY A 24 -19.98 -10.83 -0.47
CA GLY A 24 -20.86 -9.69 -0.20
C GLY A 24 -21.87 -9.48 -1.30
N SER A 25 -23.01 -8.86 -0.96
CA SER A 25 -24.09 -8.54 -1.92
C SER A 25 -23.91 -7.18 -2.60
N PHE A 26 -22.90 -6.41 -2.23
CA PHE A 26 -22.68 -5.06 -2.74
C PHE A 26 -21.59 -5.06 -3.80
N GLU A 27 -21.88 -4.49 -4.97
CA GLU A 27 -20.88 -4.12 -5.96
C GLU A 27 -20.34 -2.73 -5.59
N PHE A 28 -19.04 -2.62 -5.45
CA PHE A 28 -18.38 -1.33 -5.28
C PHE A 28 -18.17 -0.70 -6.65
N TRP A 29 -18.50 0.57 -6.77
CA TRP A 29 -18.14 1.34 -7.97
C TRP A 29 -16.63 1.51 -8.03
N PRO A 30 -16.00 1.20 -9.17
CA PRO A 30 -14.57 1.37 -9.32
C PRO A 30 -14.19 2.84 -9.19
N GLY A 31 -13.16 3.12 -8.39
CA GLY A 31 -12.54 4.43 -8.33
C GLY A 31 -11.65 4.71 -9.54
N THR A 32 -11.21 5.95 -9.67
CA THR A 32 -10.31 6.39 -10.75
C THR A 32 -8.83 6.15 -10.45
N GLY A 33 -8.52 5.47 -9.35
CA GLY A 33 -7.16 5.25 -8.83
C GLY A 33 -6.83 6.06 -7.58
N PRO A 34 -5.57 6.04 -7.13
CA PRO A 34 -5.12 6.81 -5.98
C PRO A 34 -5.44 8.30 -6.14
N ARG A 35 -5.92 8.91 -5.07
CA ARG A 35 -6.25 10.34 -5.06
C ARG A 35 -5.57 11.06 -3.92
N THR A 36 -5.12 12.27 -4.21
CA THR A 36 -4.65 13.23 -3.21
C THR A 36 -5.74 14.27 -2.95
N ILE A 37 -6.12 14.42 -1.69
CA ILE A 37 -7.12 15.40 -1.24
C ILE A 37 -6.40 16.51 -0.50
N ASP A 38 -6.62 17.74 -0.93
CA ASP A 38 -6.11 18.92 -0.23
C ASP A 38 -7.03 19.23 0.96
N LEU A 39 -6.48 19.15 2.16
CA LEU A 39 -7.17 19.42 3.42
C LEU A 39 -6.80 20.83 3.97
N GLY A 40 -6.31 21.72 3.13
CA GLY A 40 -5.93 23.09 3.50
C GLY A 40 -4.82 23.11 4.55
N PRO A 41 -5.06 23.69 5.75
CA PRO A 41 -4.04 23.78 6.80
C PRO A 41 -3.51 22.41 7.30
N TRP A 42 -4.22 21.33 7.01
CA TRP A 42 -3.86 19.96 7.41
C TRP A 42 -3.00 19.25 6.37
N GLY A 43 -2.65 19.92 5.27
CA GLY A 43 -1.83 19.37 4.20
C GLY A 43 -2.62 18.49 3.23
N LYS A 44 -1.87 17.82 2.35
CA LYS A 44 -2.42 16.97 1.30
C LYS A 44 -2.38 15.51 1.71
N ALA A 45 -3.53 14.86 1.78
CA ALA A 45 -3.68 13.46 2.16
C ALA A 45 -3.84 12.56 0.93
N GLY A 46 -2.98 11.57 0.76
CA GLY A 46 -3.17 10.46 -0.16
C GLY A 46 -4.08 9.41 0.47
N MET A 47 -5.26 9.19 -0.09
CA MET A 47 -6.26 8.29 0.50
C MET A 47 -6.02 6.85 0.06
N GLN A 48 -5.86 5.95 1.04
CA GLN A 48 -5.68 4.51 0.82
C GLN A 48 -6.61 3.71 1.74
N ILE A 49 -7.74 3.25 1.22
CA ILE A 49 -8.75 2.58 2.03
C ILE A 49 -8.37 1.12 2.22
N CYS A 50 -8.15 0.75 3.49
CA CYS A 50 -7.96 -0.64 3.93
C CYS A 50 -6.85 -1.37 3.13
N TYR A 51 -7.21 -2.40 2.40
CA TYR A 51 -6.30 -3.27 1.66
C TYR A 51 -5.58 -2.59 0.48
N GLU A 52 -5.99 -1.41 0.05
CA GLU A 52 -5.31 -0.65 -1.02
C GLU A 52 -3.84 -0.38 -0.71
N ILE A 53 -3.51 -0.21 0.58
CA ILE A 53 -2.13 0.03 1.04
C ILE A 53 -1.16 -1.11 0.72
N VAL A 54 -1.62 -2.31 0.36
CA VAL A 54 -0.73 -3.44 0.08
C VAL A 54 -0.12 -3.39 -1.32
N PHE A 55 -0.70 -2.62 -2.25
CA PHE A 55 -0.26 -2.56 -3.64
C PHE A 55 0.93 -1.61 -3.81
N SER A 56 2.11 -2.21 -3.98
CA SER A 56 3.37 -1.49 -4.17
C SER A 56 3.35 -0.68 -5.47
N GLY A 57 3.74 0.60 -5.38
CA GLY A 57 3.79 1.52 -6.53
C GLY A 57 2.42 2.05 -6.99
N GLU A 58 1.34 1.76 -6.24
CA GLU A 58 -0.03 2.16 -6.60
C GLU A 58 -0.73 2.90 -5.45
N VAL A 59 0.02 3.46 -4.50
CA VAL A 59 -0.55 4.06 -3.28
C VAL A 59 -0.58 5.58 -3.29
N THR A 60 0.00 6.22 -4.30
CA THR A 60 0.02 7.68 -4.42
C THR A 60 -0.47 8.13 -5.79
N ASP A 61 -1.09 9.30 -5.84
CA ASP A 61 -1.46 9.95 -7.10
C ASP A 61 -0.19 10.36 -7.86
N PRO A 62 0.06 9.84 -9.07
CA PRO A 62 1.26 10.18 -9.83
C PRO A 62 1.29 11.65 -10.29
N GLY A 63 0.12 12.30 -10.40
CA GLY A 63 -0.02 13.70 -10.80
C GLY A 63 0.09 14.66 -9.62
N GLN A 64 -0.16 14.20 -8.38
CA GLN A 64 -0.19 15.07 -7.21
C GLN A 64 0.31 14.33 -5.97
N ARG A 65 1.62 14.43 -5.71
CA ARG A 65 2.22 13.81 -4.53
C ARG A 65 1.61 14.36 -3.24
N PRO A 66 1.10 13.52 -2.33
CA PRO A 66 0.59 13.96 -1.04
C PRO A 66 1.72 14.30 -0.05
N ASP A 67 1.37 14.95 1.07
CA ASP A 67 2.27 15.17 2.19
C ASP A 67 2.32 13.96 3.12
N TYR A 68 1.25 13.17 3.16
CA TYR A 68 1.15 11.93 3.93
C TYR A 68 0.09 10.99 3.33
N ILE A 69 0.20 9.71 3.64
CA ILE A 69 -0.80 8.70 3.30
C ILE A 69 -1.75 8.52 4.50
N PHE A 70 -3.04 8.61 4.26
CA PHE A 70 -4.08 8.29 5.25
C PHE A 70 -4.70 6.94 4.92
N ASN A 71 -4.56 5.97 5.83
CA ASN A 71 -5.00 4.60 5.63
C ASN A 71 -6.03 4.17 6.67
N PRO A 72 -7.32 4.54 6.49
CA PRO A 72 -8.40 3.99 7.29
C PRO A 72 -8.66 2.53 6.91
N SER A 73 -8.73 1.64 7.90
CA SER A 73 -8.80 0.20 7.68
C SER A 73 -9.75 -0.50 8.64
N ASN A 74 -10.38 -1.55 8.16
CA ASN A 74 -11.10 -2.50 9.00
C ASN A 74 -10.36 -3.84 9.01
N ASP A 75 -9.56 -4.07 10.05
CA ASP A 75 -8.78 -5.30 10.22
C ASP A 75 -9.60 -6.44 10.86
N GLY A 76 -10.89 -6.23 11.14
CA GLY A 76 -11.78 -7.25 11.72
C GLY A 76 -11.99 -8.48 10.83
N TRP A 77 -11.68 -8.38 9.54
CA TRP A 77 -11.72 -9.50 8.59
C TRP A 77 -10.55 -10.47 8.73
N PHE A 78 -9.47 -10.02 9.36
CA PHE A 78 -8.24 -10.79 9.47
C PHE A 78 -8.16 -11.44 10.84
N GLY A 79 -7.70 -12.67 10.89
CA GLY A 79 -7.39 -13.33 12.13
C GLY A 79 -6.22 -12.66 12.88
N ARG A 80 -5.76 -13.27 13.95
CA ARG A 80 -4.74 -12.73 14.86
C ARG A 80 -3.47 -12.20 14.18
N TRP A 81 -3.06 -12.79 13.07
CA TRP A 81 -1.81 -12.47 12.37
C TRP A 81 -1.97 -11.40 11.28
N GLY A 82 -3.19 -11.15 10.82
CA GLY A 82 -3.44 -10.19 9.75
C GLY A 82 -3.08 -8.75 10.10
N PRO A 83 -3.50 -8.19 11.26
CA PRO A 83 -3.21 -6.80 11.59
C PRO A 83 -1.72 -6.47 11.67
N PRO A 84 -0.82 -7.29 12.26
CA PRO A 84 0.62 -7.07 12.21
C PRO A 84 1.20 -7.08 10.78
N GLN A 85 0.72 -7.99 9.92
CA GLN A 85 1.15 -8.04 8.52
C GLN A 85 0.68 -6.81 7.74
N HIS A 86 -0.55 -6.39 7.96
CA HIS A 86 -1.11 -5.20 7.32
C HIS A 86 -0.40 -3.92 7.77
N LEU A 87 0.00 -3.82 9.06
CA LEU A 87 0.87 -2.75 9.55
C LEU A 87 2.24 -2.79 8.86
N ALA A 88 2.82 -3.98 8.66
CA ALA A 88 4.09 -4.12 7.96
C ALA A 88 4.00 -3.63 6.51
N GLN A 89 2.90 -3.89 5.82
CA GLN A 89 2.65 -3.34 4.47
C GLN A 89 2.60 -1.81 4.49
N ALA A 90 1.88 -1.22 5.44
CA ALA A 90 1.83 0.24 5.57
C ALA A 90 3.23 0.85 5.82
N ARG A 91 4.07 0.20 6.62
CA ARG A 91 5.47 0.60 6.85
C ARG A 91 6.32 0.52 5.57
N LEU A 92 6.12 -0.53 4.77
CA LEU A 92 6.81 -0.66 3.48
C LEU A 92 6.40 0.47 2.53
N ARG A 93 5.12 0.80 2.44
CA ARG A 93 4.65 1.93 1.62
C ARG A 93 5.26 3.25 2.08
N ALA A 94 5.36 3.48 3.40
CA ALA A 94 6.04 4.66 3.92
C ALA A 94 7.48 4.79 3.41
N VAL A 95 8.24 3.68 3.42
CA VAL A 95 9.63 3.64 2.93
C VAL A 95 9.69 3.84 1.42
N GLU A 96 8.86 3.15 0.66
CA GLU A 96 8.82 3.24 -0.80
C GLU A 96 8.52 4.65 -1.29
N GLU A 97 7.55 5.31 -0.68
CA GLU A 97 7.13 6.65 -1.09
C GLU A 97 7.93 7.77 -0.41
N GLY A 98 8.64 7.47 0.68
CA GLY A 98 9.25 8.49 1.54
C GLY A 98 8.18 9.36 2.23
N LEU A 99 6.99 8.82 2.47
CA LEU A 99 5.86 9.53 3.05
C LEU A 99 5.48 8.96 4.41
N PRO A 100 5.07 9.81 5.38
CA PRO A 100 4.47 9.30 6.59
C PRO A 100 3.12 8.65 6.29
N VAL A 101 2.76 7.63 7.08
CA VAL A 101 1.46 6.95 7.00
C VAL A 101 0.72 7.14 8.32
N LEU A 102 -0.48 7.71 8.22
CA LEU A 102 -1.44 7.80 9.31
C LEU A 102 -2.42 6.64 9.16
N ARG A 103 -2.21 5.59 9.92
CA ARG A 103 -3.05 4.40 9.88
C ARG A 103 -4.05 4.41 11.02
N VAL A 104 -5.33 4.27 10.69
CA VAL A 104 -6.43 4.19 11.65
C VAL A 104 -7.21 2.90 11.42
N THR A 105 -7.40 2.11 12.47
CA THR A 105 -8.08 0.81 12.37
C THR A 105 -9.17 0.67 13.44
N THR A 106 -10.18 -0.15 13.15
CA THR A 106 -11.25 -0.46 14.10
C THR A 106 -10.78 -1.39 15.22
N THR A 107 -10.18 -2.52 14.85
CA THR A 107 -9.74 -3.58 15.79
C THR A 107 -8.25 -3.93 15.66
N GLY A 108 -7.62 -3.45 14.60
CA GLY A 108 -6.21 -3.71 14.30
C GLY A 108 -5.25 -2.77 15.04
N ILE A 109 -4.10 -2.52 14.43
CA ILE A 109 -3.07 -1.64 14.99
C ILE A 109 -3.16 -0.28 14.29
N SER A 110 -3.61 0.75 15.01
CA SER A 110 -3.52 2.14 14.54
C SER A 110 -2.13 2.68 14.83
N ALA A 111 -1.58 3.48 13.90
CA ALA A 111 -0.20 3.95 14.03
C ALA A 111 0.08 5.26 13.28
N VAL A 112 1.01 6.04 13.81
CA VAL A 112 1.72 7.11 13.11
C VAL A 112 3.08 6.56 12.69
N ILE A 113 3.32 6.48 11.39
CA ILE A 113 4.54 5.90 10.78
C ILE A 113 5.24 7.03 10.04
N ASP A 114 6.55 7.20 10.21
CA ASP A 114 7.29 8.19 9.44
C ASP A 114 7.71 7.66 8.05
N GLY A 115 8.23 8.54 7.19
CA GLY A 115 8.66 8.19 5.84
C GLY A 115 9.83 7.21 5.76
N ARG A 116 10.41 6.79 6.90
CA ARG A 116 11.41 5.72 7.01
C ARG A 116 10.80 4.40 7.48
N GLY A 117 9.48 4.33 7.62
CA GLY A 117 8.77 3.15 8.08
C GLY A 117 8.87 2.90 9.60
N VAL A 118 9.38 3.87 10.37
CA VAL A 118 9.45 3.76 11.83
C VAL A 118 8.10 4.12 12.44
N VAL A 119 7.55 3.22 13.24
CA VAL A 119 6.33 3.45 14.02
C VAL A 119 6.67 4.41 15.16
N ARG A 120 6.16 5.63 15.11
CA ARG A 120 6.41 6.66 16.11
C ARG A 120 5.48 6.54 17.30
N GLN A 121 4.21 6.24 17.02
CA GLN A 121 3.19 5.97 18.03
C GLN A 121 2.24 4.90 17.50
N HIS A 122 1.66 4.11 18.38
CA HIS A 122 0.66 3.12 17.98
C HIS A 122 -0.35 2.84 19.11
N ILE A 123 -1.50 2.32 18.70
CA ILE A 123 -2.51 1.72 19.56
C ILE A 123 -2.54 0.23 19.22
N ALA A 124 -2.38 -0.61 20.24
CA ALA A 124 -2.42 -2.07 20.07
C ALA A 124 -3.80 -2.56 19.62
N GLN A 125 -3.84 -3.78 19.07
CA GLN A 125 -5.08 -4.44 18.69
C GLN A 125 -6.08 -4.47 19.84
N HIS A 126 -7.37 -4.34 19.49
CA HIS A 126 -8.50 -4.41 20.44
C HIS A 126 -8.44 -3.38 21.58
N ARG A 127 -7.80 -2.25 21.35
CA ARG A 127 -7.75 -1.13 22.29
C ARG A 127 -8.46 0.08 21.71
N ALA A 128 -9.45 0.59 22.45
CA ALA A 128 -10.06 1.88 22.17
C ALA A 128 -9.18 2.99 22.77
N ALA A 129 -8.57 3.81 21.94
CA ALA A 129 -7.73 4.93 22.34
C ALA A 129 -7.64 5.96 21.22
N ARG A 130 -6.94 7.07 21.45
CA ARG A 130 -6.59 8.07 20.46
C ARG A 130 -5.09 8.34 20.47
N ILE A 131 -4.58 8.83 19.36
CA ILE A 131 -3.21 9.34 19.23
C ILE A 131 -3.31 10.83 18.92
N ASP A 132 -2.70 11.65 19.76
CA ASP A 132 -2.50 13.07 19.51
C ASP A 132 -1.01 13.26 19.16
N ALA A 133 -0.70 13.51 17.89
CA ALA A 133 0.67 13.61 17.41
C ALA A 133 0.79 14.61 16.27
N LEU A 134 1.99 15.16 16.13
CA LEU A 134 2.35 15.87 14.90
C LEU A 134 2.58 14.86 13.79
N VAL A 135 2.08 15.17 12.60
CA VAL A 135 2.38 14.39 11.39
C VAL A 135 3.86 14.54 11.07
N PRO A 136 4.63 13.44 10.97
CA PRO A 136 6.04 13.53 10.58
C PRO A 136 6.17 14.20 9.19
N PRO A 137 7.22 14.98 8.94
CA PRO A 137 7.40 15.60 7.62
C PRO A 137 7.68 14.54 6.55
N PRO A 138 7.22 14.77 5.30
CA PRO A 138 7.56 13.92 4.18
C PRO A 138 9.08 14.01 3.88
N LEU A 139 9.67 12.90 3.45
CA LEU A 139 11.02 12.85 2.92
C LEU A 139 11.04 13.24 1.44
N PRO A 140 12.20 13.57 0.87
CA PRO A 140 12.35 13.69 -0.58
C PRO A 140 11.83 12.43 -1.29
N GLN A 141 11.30 12.61 -2.50
CA GLN A 141 10.78 11.51 -3.30
C GLN A 141 11.87 10.46 -3.55
N THR A 142 11.59 9.21 -3.21
CA THR A 142 12.51 8.10 -3.37
C THR A 142 12.68 7.70 -4.84
N LEU A 143 13.70 6.91 -5.16
CA LEU A 143 13.83 6.32 -6.49
C LEU A 143 12.63 5.41 -6.82
N PHE A 144 12.14 4.66 -5.84
CA PHE A 144 10.99 3.80 -6.01
C PHE A 144 9.73 4.62 -6.31
N ALA A 145 9.47 5.70 -5.58
CA ALA A 145 8.34 6.59 -5.83
C ALA A 145 8.36 7.25 -7.23
N ARG A 146 9.55 7.36 -7.85
CA ARG A 146 9.72 7.89 -9.21
C ARG A 146 9.53 6.84 -10.29
N LEU A 147 10.05 5.63 -10.07
CA LEU A 147 10.15 4.57 -11.06
C LEU A 147 9.13 3.45 -10.85
N GLY A 148 8.53 3.40 -9.67
CA GLY A 148 7.57 2.36 -9.29
C GLY A 148 8.13 0.96 -9.47
N ASN A 149 7.27 0.06 -9.89
CA ASN A 149 7.59 -1.35 -10.11
C ASN A 149 8.52 -1.60 -11.31
N VAL A 150 8.83 -0.60 -12.12
CA VAL A 150 9.84 -0.72 -13.18
C VAL A 150 11.23 -0.97 -12.59
N LEU A 151 11.53 -0.36 -11.44
CA LEU A 151 12.83 -0.49 -10.79
C LEU A 151 13.18 -1.95 -10.41
N PRO A 152 12.38 -2.69 -9.63
CA PRO A 152 12.68 -4.08 -9.30
C PRO A 152 12.67 -5.00 -10.52
N VAL A 153 11.82 -4.76 -11.52
CA VAL A 153 11.81 -5.54 -12.76
C VAL A 153 13.12 -5.35 -13.54
N ALA A 154 13.57 -4.11 -13.71
CA ALA A 154 14.83 -3.81 -14.39
C ALA A 154 16.04 -4.45 -13.68
N LEU A 155 16.09 -4.36 -12.33
CA LEU A 155 17.14 -5.00 -11.53
C LEU A 155 17.10 -6.52 -11.66
N GLY A 156 15.92 -7.13 -11.68
CA GLY A 156 15.74 -8.57 -11.90
C GLY A 156 16.25 -9.02 -13.26
N LEU A 157 15.90 -8.31 -14.32
CA LEU A 157 16.38 -8.60 -15.69
C LEU A 157 17.90 -8.44 -15.79
N LEU A 158 18.47 -7.41 -15.17
CA LEU A 158 19.91 -7.22 -15.13
C LEU A 158 20.61 -8.39 -14.41
N ALA A 159 20.10 -8.82 -13.28
CA ALA A 159 20.64 -9.95 -12.52
C ALA A 159 20.60 -11.26 -13.33
N ILE A 160 19.51 -11.51 -14.04
CA ILE A 160 19.37 -12.66 -14.95
C ILE A 160 20.42 -12.57 -16.06
N GLY A 161 20.55 -11.41 -16.72
CA GLY A 161 21.55 -11.19 -17.77
C GLY A 161 22.97 -11.46 -17.32
N VAL A 162 23.36 -10.91 -16.15
CA VAL A 162 24.68 -11.15 -15.55
C VAL A 162 24.88 -12.64 -15.26
N GLY A 163 23.87 -13.32 -14.72
CA GLY A 163 23.94 -14.77 -14.44
C GLY A 163 24.12 -15.61 -15.69
N LEU A 164 23.46 -15.28 -16.77
CA LEU A 164 23.60 -15.97 -18.07
C LEU A 164 25.00 -15.78 -18.67
N VAL A 165 25.54 -14.56 -18.63
CA VAL A 165 26.89 -14.26 -19.11
C VAL A 165 27.94 -15.00 -18.26
N ALA A 166 27.81 -14.99 -16.94
CA ALA A 166 28.72 -15.72 -16.05
C ALA A 166 28.69 -17.22 -16.33
N ARG A 167 27.50 -17.81 -16.48
CA ARG A 167 27.35 -19.22 -16.84
C ARG A 167 27.99 -19.57 -18.19
N ALA A 168 27.82 -18.71 -19.19
CA ALA A 168 28.45 -18.92 -20.51
C ALA A 168 29.96 -18.89 -20.47
N ARG A 169 30.56 -18.03 -19.60
CA ARG A 169 32.01 -17.96 -19.41
C ARG A 169 32.59 -19.18 -18.69
N LEU A 170 31.86 -19.74 -17.74
CA LEU A 170 32.28 -20.94 -16.98
C LEU A 170 32.21 -22.24 -17.81
N ARG A 171 31.51 -22.23 -18.93
CA ARG A 171 31.38 -23.37 -19.86
C ARG A 171 32.39 -23.38 -21.00
N ARG A 172 33.21 -22.33 -21.08
CA ARG A 172 34.32 -22.20 -22.01
C ARG A 172 35.66 -22.52 -21.32
#